data_4be887cfa16faef211f7953d27541ea9
#
_entry.id   4be887cfa16faef211f7953d27541ea9
#
_cell.length_a   1.000
_cell.length_b   1.000
_cell.length_c   1.000
_cell.angle_alpha   90.00
_cell.angle_beta   90.00
_cell.angle_gamma   90.00
#
_symmetry.space_group_name_H-M   'P 1'
#
loop_
_entity.id
_entity.type
_entity.pdbx_description
1 polymer ?
#
loop_
_entity_poly.entity_id
_entity_poly.type
_entity_poly.pdbx_seq_one_letter_code
_entity_poly.pdbx_strand_id
1 'polypeptide(L)'
;GYSDMVILLRSPGGDADVMAAELGKMGIPAHAISRTGYFSTQEIQVLLNYLAILDNPRQDIPLASVLTSWFGGLGEEELGYLRAVDKEKPFYENVLAWMPESEEISESISEELRQKLPEEIQEKLARFHQTYQKLRKKSRYLPIHELLYEIFAMTGYLDYVTALPAGGQRRANVEMLIEKAIAFENSSYRGLFHFIRYIEKLQKYDVDFGEAEIVSENDEAVRIMSIHKSKGLEFPICFVAGLGKRFNMSDSYGKIVVHPQFGIGVEEYDTKRRIKSQSFVK
;
A
#
# COMPACT_ATOMS: atom_id res chain seq x y z
N GLY A 1 21.42 -2.03 -27.42
CA GLY A 1 20.59 -0.99 -26.83
C GLY A 1 20.54 -1.08 -25.32
N TYR A 2 19.84 -0.19 -24.66
CA TYR A 2 19.66 -0.27 -23.20
C TYR A 2 18.83 -1.49 -22.80
N SER A 3 17.97 -1.98 -23.65
CA SER A 3 17.20 -3.22 -23.48
C SER A 3 18.06 -4.49 -23.33
N ASP A 4 19.32 -4.44 -23.84
CA ASP A 4 20.28 -5.54 -23.73
C ASP A 4 20.96 -5.60 -22.36
N MET A 5 20.72 -4.61 -21.50
CA MET A 5 21.41 -4.42 -20.23
C MET A 5 20.49 -4.76 -19.06
N VAL A 6 21.05 -5.47 -18.07
CA VAL A 6 20.37 -5.75 -16.80
C VAL A 6 21.28 -5.49 -15.63
N ILE A 7 20.73 -4.90 -14.57
CA ILE A 7 21.37 -4.79 -13.26
C ILE A 7 20.72 -5.80 -12.33
N LEU A 8 21.50 -6.76 -11.87
CA LEU A 8 21.07 -7.83 -10.99
C LEU A 8 21.44 -7.51 -9.54
N LEU A 9 20.44 -7.56 -8.67
CA LEU A 9 20.58 -7.39 -7.24
C LEU A 9 20.17 -8.67 -6.52
N ARG A 10 20.80 -8.97 -5.40
CA ARG A 10 20.37 -10.08 -4.53
C ARG A 10 18.96 -9.80 -3.96
N SER A 11 18.77 -8.58 -3.46
CA SER A 11 17.51 -8.07 -2.93
C SER A 11 17.33 -6.65 -3.44
N PRO A 12 16.40 -6.41 -4.37
CA PRO A 12 16.25 -5.09 -4.98
C PRO A 12 15.87 -4.04 -3.94
N GLY A 13 14.86 -4.29 -3.08
CA GLY A 13 14.41 -3.33 -2.08
C GLY A 13 14.40 -1.89 -2.60
N GLY A 14 14.60 -0.91 -1.73
CA GLY A 14 14.71 0.51 -2.12
C GLY A 14 15.95 0.86 -2.97
N ASP A 15 16.95 -0.01 -3.05
CA ASP A 15 18.17 0.27 -3.84
C ASP A 15 17.89 0.27 -5.34
N ALA A 16 16.95 -0.54 -5.80
CA ALA A 16 16.60 -0.60 -7.23
C ALA A 16 15.99 0.71 -7.70
N ASP A 17 15.11 1.30 -6.90
CA ASP A 17 14.45 2.59 -7.22
C ASP A 17 15.46 3.74 -7.19
N VAL A 18 16.37 3.73 -6.22
CA VAL A 18 17.46 4.71 -6.14
C VAL A 18 18.37 4.62 -7.37
N MET A 19 18.74 3.40 -7.78
CA MET A 19 19.55 3.19 -8.98
C MET A 19 18.84 3.65 -10.24
N ALA A 20 17.54 3.34 -10.38
CA ALA A 20 16.74 3.80 -11.52
C ALA A 20 16.67 5.33 -11.57
N ALA A 21 16.47 5.99 -10.43
CA ALA A 21 16.43 7.44 -10.33
C ALA A 21 17.79 8.09 -10.70
N GLU A 22 18.90 7.52 -10.21
CA GLU A 22 20.24 8.05 -10.52
C GLU A 22 20.60 7.87 -12.01
N LEU A 23 20.28 6.69 -12.59
CA LEU A 23 20.46 6.48 -14.03
C LEU A 23 19.61 7.45 -14.85
N GLY A 24 18.37 7.70 -14.42
CA GLY A 24 17.49 8.69 -15.06
C GLY A 24 18.05 10.10 -15.04
N LYS A 25 18.70 10.54 -13.95
CA LYS A 25 19.41 11.83 -13.87
C LYS A 25 20.57 11.92 -14.86
N MET A 26 21.17 10.79 -15.19
CA MET A 26 22.25 10.69 -16.18
C MET A 26 21.73 10.55 -17.63
N GLY A 27 20.41 10.61 -17.83
CA GLY A 27 19.80 10.45 -19.16
C GLY A 27 19.74 8.97 -19.62
N ILE A 28 19.97 8.02 -18.74
CA ILE A 28 19.88 6.57 -19.03
C ILE A 28 18.50 6.08 -18.57
N PRO A 29 17.62 5.68 -19.49
CA PRO A 29 16.33 5.12 -19.11
C PRO A 29 16.54 3.80 -18.36
N ALA A 30 15.97 3.67 -17.17
CA ALA A 30 16.10 2.48 -16.34
C ALA A 30 14.80 2.20 -15.59
N HIS A 31 14.44 0.92 -15.48
CA HIS A 31 13.25 0.46 -14.77
C HIS A 31 13.62 -0.55 -13.69
N ALA A 32 13.20 -0.26 -12.47
CA ALA A 32 13.30 -1.19 -11.35
C ALA A 32 12.12 -2.16 -11.40
N ILE A 33 12.41 -3.44 -11.71
CA ILE A 33 11.41 -4.48 -11.65
C ILE A 33 11.33 -5.00 -10.21
N SER A 34 10.59 -4.30 -9.37
CA SER A 34 10.37 -4.71 -7.98
C SER A 34 9.32 -5.81 -7.90
N ARG A 35 9.55 -6.80 -7.02
CA ARG A 35 8.54 -7.82 -6.68
C ARG A 35 7.72 -7.41 -5.48
N THR A 36 8.18 -6.41 -4.75
CA THR A 36 7.59 -6.02 -3.47
C THR A 36 6.89 -4.71 -3.66
N GLY A 37 5.63 -4.71 -3.33
CA GLY A 37 5.01 -3.46 -3.00
C GLY A 37 3.86 -3.00 -3.86
N TYR A 38 3.28 -3.80 -4.74
CA TYR A 38 2.05 -3.37 -5.43
C TYR A 38 1.03 -2.81 -4.44
N PHE A 39 0.74 -3.57 -3.39
CA PHE A 39 -0.18 -3.12 -2.34
C PHE A 39 0.40 -2.06 -1.42
N SER A 40 1.71 -1.82 -1.42
CA SER A 40 2.37 -0.78 -0.63
C SER A 40 2.62 0.51 -1.41
N THR A 41 2.34 0.53 -2.72
CA THR A 41 2.38 1.76 -3.50
C THR A 41 1.33 2.75 -2.99
N GLN A 42 1.69 4.03 -2.97
CA GLN A 42 0.86 5.07 -2.37
C GLN A 42 -0.53 5.15 -3.00
N GLU A 43 -0.60 5.08 -4.34
CA GLU A 43 -1.86 5.13 -5.09
C GLU A 43 -2.80 3.98 -4.76
N ILE A 44 -2.25 2.78 -4.51
CA ILE A 44 -3.06 1.60 -4.16
C ILE A 44 -3.44 1.63 -2.68
N GLN A 45 -2.52 1.98 -1.78
CA GLN A 45 -2.81 2.11 -0.34
C GLN A 45 -3.95 3.10 -0.08
N VAL A 46 -3.91 4.26 -0.72
CA VAL A 46 -4.95 5.28 -0.56
C VAL A 46 -6.30 4.77 -1.06
N LEU A 47 -6.35 4.07 -2.22
CA LEU A 47 -7.59 3.46 -2.72
C LEU A 47 -8.12 2.36 -1.81
N LEU A 48 -7.25 1.49 -1.31
CA LEU A 48 -7.65 0.43 -0.38
C LEU A 48 -8.19 1.01 0.93
N ASN A 49 -7.56 2.06 1.45
CA ASN A 49 -8.06 2.78 2.62
C ASN A 49 -9.42 3.45 2.33
N TYR A 50 -9.62 3.99 1.11
CA TYR A 50 -10.90 4.56 0.73
C TYR A 50 -12.00 3.49 0.67
N LEU A 51 -11.71 2.33 0.07
CA LEU A 51 -12.62 1.18 0.06
C LEU A 51 -12.91 0.69 1.49
N ALA A 52 -11.90 0.66 2.36
CA ALA A 52 -12.05 0.24 3.75
C ALA A 52 -13.01 1.14 4.54
N ILE A 53 -12.93 2.46 4.36
CA ILE A 53 -13.87 3.38 5.04
C ILE A 53 -15.27 3.39 4.41
N LEU A 54 -15.41 3.03 3.12
CA LEU A 54 -16.72 2.84 2.51
C LEU A 54 -17.45 1.63 3.11
N ASP A 55 -16.72 0.56 3.43
CA ASP A 55 -17.24 -0.61 4.13
C ASP A 55 -17.51 -0.29 5.62
N ASN A 56 -16.47 0.12 6.33
CA ASN A 56 -16.56 0.44 7.75
C ASN A 56 -15.82 1.76 8.07
N PRO A 57 -16.53 2.86 8.34
CA PRO A 57 -15.94 4.16 8.64
C PRO A 57 -15.22 4.22 10.00
N ARG A 58 -15.48 3.25 10.88
CA ARG A 58 -14.92 3.21 12.24
C ARG A 58 -13.47 2.69 12.27
N GLN A 59 -12.66 3.13 11.32
CA GLN A 59 -11.26 2.74 11.18
C GLN A 59 -10.40 4.01 11.11
N ASP A 60 -9.81 4.38 12.24
CA ASP A 60 -9.09 5.64 12.41
C ASP A 60 -7.92 5.80 11.43
N ILE A 61 -7.11 4.73 11.21
CA ILE A 61 -5.94 4.78 10.33
C ILE A 61 -6.33 4.94 8.85
N PRO A 62 -7.22 4.11 8.28
CA PRO A 62 -7.70 4.31 6.92
C PRO A 62 -8.35 5.69 6.72
N LEU A 63 -9.16 6.15 7.69
CA LEU A 63 -9.82 7.44 7.61
C LEU A 63 -8.81 8.60 7.59
N ALA A 64 -7.82 8.59 8.48
CA ALA A 64 -6.75 9.59 8.50
C ALA A 64 -5.97 9.60 7.17
N SER A 65 -5.61 8.43 6.65
CA SER A 65 -4.93 8.30 5.37
C SER A 65 -5.73 8.88 4.20
N VAL A 66 -7.04 8.66 4.19
CA VAL A 66 -7.91 9.19 3.13
C VAL A 66 -8.07 10.71 3.26
N LEU A 67 -8.25 11.23 4.47
CA LEU A 67 -8.39 12.65 4.71
C LEU A 67 -7.14 13.45 4.35
N THR A 68 -5.94 12.89 4.54
CA THR A 68 -4.67 13.53 4.13
C THR A 68 -4.31 13.32 2.67
N SER A 69 -5.09 12.54 1.93
CA SER A 69 -4.87 12.28 0.50
C SER A 69 -5.61 13.25 -0.39
N TRP A 70 -5.52 13.01 -1.71
CA TRP A 70 -6.32 13.71 -2.73
C TRP A 70 -7.81 13.80 -2.40
N PHE A 71 -8.36 12.77 -1.76
CA PHE A 71 -9.80 12.70 -1.46
C PHE A 71 -10.24 13.71 -0.41
N GLY A 72 -9.46 13.90 0.65
CA GLY A 72 -9.80 14.82 1.74
C GLY A 72 -9.10 16.17 1.63
N GLY A 73 -7.87 16.19 1.11
CA GLY A 73 -7.08 17.41 0.93
C GLY A 73 -6.68 18.11 2.24
N LEU A 74 -6.67 17.38 3.36
CA LEU A 74 -6.26 17.90 4.65
C LEU A 74 -4.74 17.76 4.85
N GLY A 75 -4.13 18.76 5.49
CA GLY A 75 -2.75 18.67 5.96
C GLY A 75 -2.65 17.98 7.33
N GLU A 76 -1.41 17.67 7.75
CA GLU A 76 -1.15 17.04 9.05
C GLU A 76 -1.61 17.90 10.23
N GLU A 77 -1.40 19.22 10.16
CA GLU A 77 -1.86 20.16 11.17
C GLU A 77 -3.38 20.20 11.27
N GLU A 78 -4.08 20.19 10.12
CA GLU A 78 -5.53 20.16 10.04
C GLU A 78 -6.11 18.88 10.65
N LEU A 79 -5.44 17.75 10.45
CA LEU A 79 -5.79 16.49 11.09
C LEU A 79 -5.61 16.57 12.62
N GLY A 80 -4.57 17.27 13.05
CA GLY A 80 -4.30 17.57 14.47
C GLY A 80 -5.44 18.35 15.13
N TYR A 81 -6.01 19.35 14.45
CA TYR A 81 -7.18 20.07 14.93
C TYR A 81 -8.37 19.16 15.15
N LEU A 82 -8.67 18.28 14.18
CA LEU A 82 -9.76 17.30 14.30
C LEU A 82 -9.56 16.35 15.48
N ARG A 83 -8.32 15.91 15.71
CA ARG A 83 -7.99 15.03 16.84
C ARG A 83 -8.07 15.75 18.19
N ALA A 84 -7.77 17.05 18.24
CA ALA A 84 -7.77 17.84 19.46
C ALA A 84 -9.17 18.14 20.02
N VAL A 85 -10.21 17.93 19.22
CA VAL A 85 -11.61 18.16 19.61
C VAL A 85 -11.97 17.34 20.85
N ASP A 86 -11.73 16.04 20.79
CA ASP A 86 -11.88 15.13 21.91
C ASP A 86 -10.84 14.00 21.81
N LYS A 87 -9.88 14.02 22.73
CA LYS A 87 -8.77 13.06 22.72
C LYS A 87 -9.18 11.66 23.23
N GLU A 88 -10.29 11.56 23.94
CA GLU A 88 -10.77 10.29 24.51
C GLU A 88 -11.63 9.52 23.50
N LYS A 89 -12.29 10.21 22.57
CA LYS A 89 -13.11 9.58 21.53
C LYS A 89 -12.27 9.01 20.40
N PRO A 90 -12.73 7.94 19.74
CA PRO A 90 -12.17 7.48 18.47
C PRO A 90 -12.13 8.62 17.45
N PHE A 91 -11.09 8.64 16.60
CA PHE A 91 -10.89 9.73 15.63
C PHE A 91 -12.06 9.89 14.66
N TYR A 92 -12.64 8.76 14.23
CA TYR A 92 -13.78 8.80 13.31
C TYR A 92 -15.00 9.53 13.92
N GLU A 93 -15.22 9.42 15.22
CA GLU A 93 -16.30 10.16 15.89
C GLU A 93 -16.06 11.66 15.87
N ASN A 94 -14.83 12.09 16.09
CA ASN A 94 -14.45 13.48 15.96
C ASN A 94 -14.69 14.00 14.53
N VAL A 95 -14.32 13.20 13.51
CA VAL A 95 -14.54 13.59 12.10
C VAL A 95 -16.01 13.65 11.75
N LEU A 96 -16.80 12.64 12.13
CA LEU A 96 -18.25 12.60 11.88
C LEU A 96 -18.97 13.79 12.51
N ALA A 97 -18.48 14.25 13.63
CA ALA A 97 -19.02 15.38 14.34
C ALA A 97 -19.03 16.69 13.52
N TRP A 98 -18.10 16.83 12.60
CA TRP A 98 -18.00 17.98 11.70
C TRP A 98 -18.75 17.80 10.37
N MET A 99 -19.32 16.62 10.13
CA MET A 99 -20.03 16.31 8.90
C MET A 99 -21.52 16.73 9.02
N PRO A 100 -22.03 17.61 8.15
CA PRO A 100 -23.29 18.30 8.36
C PRO A 100 -24.57 17.47 8.33
N GLU A 101 -24.51 16.17 8.05
CA GLU A 101 -25.71 15.33 7.82
C GLU A 101 -25.64 13.94 8.47
N SER A 102 -24.89 13.74 9.55
CA SER A 102 -25.03 12.50 10.31
C SER A 102 -26.25 12.60 11.21
N GLU A 103 -27.39 12.09 10.79
CA GLU A 103 -28.63 12.05 11.59
C GLU A 103 -28.43 11.40 12.97
N GLU A 104 -27.38 10.59 13.15
CA GLU A 104 -27.10 9.87 14.40
C GLU A 104 -26.29 10.67 15.44
N ILE A 105 -25.66 11.81 15.08
CA ILE A 105 -24.69 12.50 15.96
C ILE A 105 -24.96 14.01 16.10
N SER A 106 -25.96 14.55 15.44
CA SER A 106 -26.19 16.00 15.43
C SER A 106 -26.56 16.62 16.79
N GLU A 107 -26.92 15.81 17.78
CA GLU A 107 -27.31 16.30 19.13
C GLU A 107 -26.11 16.45 20.10
N SER A 108 -24.93 15.94 19.78
CA SER A 108 -23.82 15.87 20.78
C SER A 108 -22.70 16.88 20.59
N ILE A 109 -22.71 17.69 19.52
CA ILE A 109 -21.68 18.70 19.29
C ILE A 109 -22.28 20.07 19.45
N SER A 110 -21.85 20.73 20.52
CA SER A 110 -22.22 22.12 20.77
C SER A 110 -21.77 22.97 19.56
N GLU A 111 -22.64 23.91 19.20
CA GLU A 111 -22.37 24.92 18.16
C GLU A 111 -21.06 25.68 18.42
N GLU A 112 -20.63 25.74 19.69
CA GLU A 112 -19.33 26.27 20.14
C GLU A 112 -18.11 25.48 19.59
N LEU A 113 -18.23 24.18 19.40
CA LEU A 113 -17.16 23.37 18.79
C LEU A 113 -17.07 23.60 17.29
N ARG A 114 -18.22 23.74 16.61
CA ARG A 114 -18.26 24.05 15.16
C ARG A 114 -17.58 25.38 14.83
N GLN A 115 -17.68 26.36 15.71
CA GLN A 115 -17.03 27.67 15.53
C GLN A 115 -15.50 27.65 15.77
N LYS A 116 -14.95 26.61 16.36
CA LYS A 116 -13.50 26.48 16.62
C LYS A 116 -12.69 25.93 15.44
N LEU A 117 -13.34 25.32 14.45
CA LEU A 117 -12.62 24.80 13.30
C LEU A 117 -12.49 25.89 12.22
N PRO A 118 -11.29 26.10 11.66
CA PRO A 118 -11.12 27.02 10.53
C PRO A 118 -12.07 26.70 9.37
N GLU A 119 -12.64 27.75 8.76
CA GLU A 119 -13.62 27.62 7.69
C GLU A 119 -13.12 26.78 6.52
N GLU A 120 -11.84 26.90 6.19
CA GLU A 120 -11.19 26.11 5.14
C GLU A 120 -11.27 24.59 5.41
N ILE A 121 -11.08 24.17 6.66
CA ILE A 121 -11.18 22.75 7.05
C ILE A 121 -12.64 22.28 6.94
N GLN A 122 -13.59 23.11 7.35
CA GLN A 122 -15.01 22.79 7.25
C GLN A 122 -15.43 22.60 5.79
N GLU A 123 -14.96 23.45 4.87
CA GLU A 123 -15.25 23.32 3.44
C GLU A 123 -14.65 22.03 2.84
N LYS A 124 -13.39 21.70 3.21
CA LYS A 124 -12.75 20.45 2.77
C LYS A 124 -13.52 19.22 3.25
N LEU A 125 -13.92 19.21 4.52
CA LEU A 125 -14.72 18.13 5.09
C LEU A 125 -16.09 18.01 4.48
N ALA A 126 -16.79 19.12 4.24
CA ALA A 126 -18.10 19.11 3.62
C ALA A 126 -18.04 18.52 2.19
N ARG A 127 -17.04 18.91 1.41
CA ARG A 127 -16.79 18.40 0.05
C ARG A 127 -16.49 16.90 0.06
N PHE A 128 -15.59 16.47 0.94
CA PHE A 128 -15.27 15.06 1.14
C PHE A 128 -16.54 14.29 1.53
N HIS A 129 -17.28 14.75 2.52
CA HIS A 129 -18.45 14.07 3.04
C HIS A 129 -19.54 13.86 1.98
N GLN A 130 -19.82 14.88 1.17
CA GLN A 130 -20.82 14.79 0.10
C GLN A 130 -20.47 13.68 -0.90
N THR A 131 -19.21 13.60 -1.31
CA THR A 131 -18.73 12.56 -2.24
C THR A 131 -18.73 11.20 -1.58
N TYR A 132 -18.22 11.12 -0.34
CA TYR A 132 -18.17 9.92 0.45
C TYR A 132 -19.54 9.28 0.68
N GLN A 133 -20.55 10.07 1.05
CA GLN A 133 -21.91 9.55 1.26
C GLN A 133 -22.51 8.96 0.00
N LYS A 134 -22.34 9.63 -1.15
CA LYS A 134 -22.84 9.12 -2.44
C LYS A 134 -22.18 7.78 -2.78
N LEU A 135 -20.87 7.68 -2.63
CA LEU A 135 -20.11 6.45 -2.90
C LEU A 135 -20.43 5.34 -1.89
N ARG A 136 -20.62 5.69 -0.61
CA ARG A 136 -21.03 4.72 0.41
C ARG A 136 -22.43 4.14 0.16
N LYS A 137 -23.39 4.94 -0.34
CA LYS A 137 -24.67 4.42 -0.78
C LYS A 137 -24.50 3.44 -1.94
N LYS A 138 -23.65 3.79 -2.93
CA LYS A 138 -23.37 2.95 -4.11
C LYS A 138 -22.61 1.67 -3.76
N SER A 139 -21.71 1.69 -2.78
CA SER A 139 -20.93 0.53 -2.38
C SER A 139 -21.77 -0.66 -1.86
N ARG A 140 -23.00 -0.41 -1.48
CA ARG A 140 -23.91 -1.47 -0.98
C ARG A 140 -24.50 -2.35 -2.08
N TYR A 141 -24.49 -1.90 -3.33
CA TYR A 141 -25.13 -2.63 -4.43
C TYR A 141 -24.30 -2.71 -5.71
N LEU A 142 -23.30 -1.82 -5.90
CA LEU A 142 -22.43 -1.90 -7.08
C LEU A 142 -21.39 -3.00 -6.93
N PRO A 143 -21.03 -3.68 -8.02
CA PRO A 143 -19.80 -4.46 -8.09
C PRO A 143 -18.57 -3.60 -7.76
N ILE A 144 -17.51 -4.21 -7.28
CA ILE A 144 -16.33 -3.49 -6.78
C ILE A 144 -15.62 -2.74 -7.91
N HIS A 145 -15.49 -3.37 -9.08
CA HIS A 145 -14.90 -2.73 -10.25
C HIS A 145 -15.72 -1.51 -10.71
N GLU A 146 -17.06 -1.59 -10.70
CA GLU A 146 -17.91 -0.46 -11.02
C GLU A 146 -17.81 0.64 -9.95
N LEU A 147 -17.72 0.25 -8.68
CA LEU A 147 -17.49 1.21 -7.59
C LEU A 147 -16.15 1.94 -7.75
N LEU A 148 -15.08 1.27 -8.20
CA LEU A 148 -13.81 1.91 -8.51
C LEU A 148 -13.96 2.93 -9.65
N TYR A 149 -14.65 2.59 -10.73
CA TYR A 149 -14.94 3.56 -11.81
C TYR A 149 -15.72 4.76 -11.31
N GLU A 150 -16.71 4.55 -10.44
CA GLU A 150 -17.48 5.65 -9.84
C GLU A 150 -16.61 6.54 -8.94
N ILE A 151 -15.69 5.95 -8.17
CA ILE A 151 -14.72 6.71 -7.39
C ILE A 151 -13.90 7.59 -8.32
N PHE A 152 -13.37 7.06 -9.42
CA PHE A 152 -12.56 7.83 -10.35
C PHE A 152 -13.36 8.95 -11.03
N ALA A 153 -14.57 8.65 -11.48
CA ALA A 153 -15.43 9.62 -12.13
C ALA A 153 -15.83 10.79 -11.20
N MET A 154 -16.10 10.50 -9.93
CA MET A 154 -16.54 11.52 -8.97
C MET A 154 -15.40 12.33 -8.36
N THR A 155 -14.19 11.79 -8.32
CA THR A 155 -13.07 12.40 -7.61
C THR A 155 -11.92 12.84 -8.51
N GLY A 156 -11.87 12.39 -9.77
CA GLY A 156 -10.74 12.63 -10.68
C GLY A 156 -9.46 11.93 -10.26
N TYR A 157 -9.55 10.91 -9.40
CA TYR A 157 -8.36 10.26 -8.82
C TYR A 157 -7.43 9.64 -9.85
N LEU A 158 -7.98 9.03 -10.90
CA LEU A 158 -7.18 8.42 -11.97
C LEU A 158 -6.36 9.46 -12.73
N ASP A 159 -6.95 10.62 -13.03
CA ASP A 159 -6.25 11.72 -13.69
C ASP A 159 -5.18 12.32 -12.79
N TYR A 160 -5.49 12.46 -11.50
CA TYR A 160 -4.53 12.92 -10.49
C TYR A 160 -3.29 12.04 -10.42
N VAL A 161 -3.44 10.71 -10.26
CA VAL A 161 -2.30 9.81 -10.16
C VAL A 161 -1.50 9.75 -11.46
N THR A 162 -2.17 9.93 -12.61
CA THR A 162 -1.51 9.99 -13.92
C THR A 162 -0.67 11.25 -14.10
N ALA A 163 -1.05 12.36 -13.46
CA ALA A 163 -0.30 13.61 -13.49
C ALA A 163 0.91 13.65 -12.54
N LEU A 164 1.00 12.71 -11.60
CA LEU A 164 2.14 12.61 -10.68
C LEU A 164 3.42 12.05 -11.37
N PRO A 165 4.61 12.23 -10.76
CA PRO A 165 5.83 11.57 -11.22
C PRO A 165 5.61 10.06 -11.34
N ALA A 166 6.13 9.45 -12.42
CA ALA A 166 5.86 8.06 -12.80
C ALA A 166 4.35 7.75 -13.05
N GLY A 167 3.60 8.74 -13.55
CA GLY A 167 2.15 8.67 -13.70
C GLY A 167 1.67 7.49 -14.55
N GLY A 168 2.40 7.11 -15.59
CA GLY A 168 2.09 5.91 -16.38
C GLY A 168 2.07 4.64 -15.51
N GLN A 169 3.09 4.44 -14.65
CA GLN A 169 3.17 3.30 -13.73
C GLN A 169 2.04 3.33 -12.69
N ARG A 170 1.79 4.51 -12.10
CA ARG A 170 0.70 4.67 -11.12
C ARG A 170 -0.66 4.35 -11.72
N ARG A 171 -0.92 4.83 -12.94
CA ARG A 171 -2.14 4.51 -13.67
C ARG A 171 -2.29 3.01 -13.91
N ALA A 172 -1.25 2.35 -14.39
CA ALA A 172 -1.29 0.91 -14.63
C ALA A 172 -1.50 0.11 -13.32
N ASN A 173 -0.90 0.55 -12.20
CA ASN A 173 -1.17 -0.04 -10.89
C ASN A 173 -2.66 0.09 -10.52
N VAL A 174 -3.28 1.24 -10.75
CA VAL A 174 -4.71 1.44 -10.50
C VAL A 174 -5.57 0.58 -11.41
N GLU A 175 -5.25 0.48 -12.70
CA GLU A 175 -5.94 -0.39 -13.67
C GLU A 175 -5.81 -1.86 -13.26
N MET A 176 -4.65 -2.30 -12.80
CA MET A 176 -4.47 -3.66 -12.25
C MET A 176 -5.36 -3.93 -11.02
N LEU A 177 -5.64 -2.92 -10.18
CA LEU A 177 -6.59 -3.11 -9.07
C LEU A 177 -8.00 -3.41 -9.56
N ILE A 178 -8.42 -2.79 -10.67
CA ILE A 178 -9.72 -3.07 -11.29
C ILE A 178 -9.75 -4.53 -11.80
N GLU A 179 -8.70 -4.99 -12.48
CA GLU A 179 -8.61 -6.37 -12.95
C GLU A 179 -8.68 -7.38 -11.79
N LYS A 180 -8.01 -7.07 -10.68
CA LYS A 180 -8.09 -7.91 -9.46
C LYS A 180 -9.49 -7.91 -8.85
N ALA A 181 -10.20 -6.78 -8.88
CA ALA A 181 -11.58 -6.70 -8.43
C ALA A 181 -12.49 -7.56 -9.31
N ILE A 182 -12.37 -7.48 -10.64
CA ILE A 182 -13.11 -8.32 -11.60
C ILE A 182 -12.82 -9.81 -11.37
N ALA A 183 -11.55 -10.18 -11.21
CA ALA A 183 -11.14 -11.56 -10.96
C ALA A 183 -11.71 -12.08 -9.63
N PHE A 184 -11.72 -11.25 -8.59
CA PHE A 184 -12.33 -11.60 -7.30
C PHE A 184 -13.84 -11.80 -7.42
N GLU A 185 -14.55 -10.95 -8.16
CA GLU A 185 -16.00 -11.03 -8.36
C GLU A 185 -16.45 -12.26 -9.16
N ASN A 186 -15.56 -12.82 -9.98
CA ASN A 186 -15.77 -14.08 -10.67
C ASN A 186 -15.61 -15.32 -9.75
N SER A 187 -15.15 -15.10 -8.50
CA SER A 187 -15.07 -16.17 -7.49
C SER A 187 -16.39 -16.37 -6.76
N SER A 188 -16.40 -17.33 -5.81
CA SER A 188 -17.57 -17.58 -4.94
C SER A 188 -17.81 -16.49 -3.89
N TYR A 189 -16.86 -15.60 -3.67
CA TYR A 189 -16.94 -14.53 -2.69
C TYR A 189 -17.38 -13.24 -3.36
N ARG A 190 -18.29 -12.49 -2.73
CA ARG A 190 -18.80 -11.22 -3.24
C ARG A 190 -18.83 -10.16 -2.14
N GLY A 191 -18.86 -8.90 -2.56
CA GLY A 191 -19.02 -7.75 -1.68
C GLY A 191 -17.71 -7.16 -1.17
N LEU A 192 -17.78 -5.87 -0.84
CA LEU A 192 -16.62 -5.04 -0.51
C LEU A 192 -15.86 -5.56 0.72
N PHE A 193 -16.57 -5.98 1.77
CA PHE A 193 -15.96 -6.56 2.97
C PHE A 193 -15.06 -7.76 2.65
N HIS A 194 -15.56 -8.71 1.84
CA HIS A 194 -14.79 -9.90 1.49
C HIS A 194 -13.59 -9.58 0.59
N PHE A 195 -13.71 -8.59 -0.28
CA PHE A 195 -12.61 -8.11 -1.10
C PHE A 195 -11.48 -7.50 -0.25
N ILE A 196 -11.82 -6.62 0.69
CA ILE A 196 -10.83 -6.02 1.60
C ILE A 196 -10.10 -7.12 2.38
N ARG A 197 -10.84 -8.09 2.93
CA ARG A 197 -10.26 -9.23 3.64
C ARG A 197 -9.39 -10.12 2.75
N TYR A 198 -9.75 -10.26 1.49
CA TYR A 198 -8.93 -10.97 0.50
C TYR A 198 -7.61 -10.25 0.28
N ILE A 199 -7.63 -8.94 0.07
CA ILE A 199 -6.42 -8.13 -0.09
C ILE A 199 -5.55 -8.17 1.17
N GLU A 200 -6.11 -8.01 2.36
CA GLU A 200 -5.38 -8.13 3.63
C GLU A 200 -4.66 -9.49 3.78
N LYS A 201 -5.32 -10.57 3.35
CA LYS A 201 -4.69 -11.89 3.35
C LYS A 201 -3.54 -11.98 2.36
N LEU A 202 -3.70 -11.45 1.15
CA LEU A 202 -2.62 -11.42 0.17
C LEU A 202 -1.40 -10.66 0.72
N GLN A 203 -1.60 -9.50 1.31
CA GLN A 203 -0.55 -8.72 1.97
C GLN A 203 0.12 -9.50 3.11
N LYS A 204 -0.67 -10.16 3.96
CA LYS A 204 -0.15 -10.91 5.12
C LYS A 204 0.69 -12.12 4.74
N TYR A 205 0.34 -12.80 3.65
CA TYR A 205 1.05 -14.00 3.20
C TYR A 205 2.16 -13.69 2.19
N ASP A 206 2.52 -12.42 2.04
CA ASP A 206 3.56 -11.96 1.12
C ASP A 206 3.31 -12.45 -0.33
N VAL A 207 2.04 -12.71 -0.66
CA VAL A 207 1.60 -12.93 -2.03
C VAL A 207 1.48 -11.56 -2.67
N ASP A 208 2.65 -10.90 -2.80
CA ASP A 208 2.70 -9.61 -3.43
C ASP A 208 2.79 -9.81 -4.94
N PHE A 209 1.84 -9.26 -5.62
CA PHE A 209 1.92 -9.12 -7.06
C PHE A 209 2.90 -7.96 -7.31
N GLY A 210 3.92 -8.18 -8.13
CA GLY A 210 4.75 -7.05 -8.60
C GLY A 210 3.86 -5.93 -9.15
N GLU A 211 4.36 -4.71 -9.14
CA GLU A 211 3.68 -3.60 -9.80
C GLU A 211 3.29 -3.97 -11.24
N ALA A 212 2.26 -3.33 -11.76
CA ALA A 212 1.83 -3.55 -13.15
C ALA A 212 3.01 -3.38 -14.10
N GLU A 213 3.30 -4.39 -14.89
CA GLU A 213 4.37 -4.32 -15.86
C GLU A 213 3.91 -3.42 -17.03
N ILE A 214 4.31 -2.13 -17.02
CA ILE A 214 4.16 -1.25 -18.18
C ILE A 214 5.26 -1.54 -19.20
N VAL A 215 6.36 -2.14 -18.76
CA VAL A 215 7.52 -2.37 -19.61
C VAL A 215 7.16 -3.39 -20.66
N SER A 216 6.89 -2.92 -21.87
CA SER A 216 6.92 -3.76 -23.05
C SER A 216 8.32 -4.39 -23.15
N GLU A 217 8.42 -5.67 -23.56
CA GLU A 217 9.71 -6.32 -23.78
C GLU A 217 10.64 -5.53 -24.73
N ASN A 218 10.09 -4.54 -25.43
CA ASN A 218 10.76 -3.68 -26.41
C ASN A 218 11.18 -2.31 -25.88
N ASP A 219 10.99 -1.99 -24.60
CA ASP A 219 11.41 -0.68 -24.11
C ASP A 219 12.94 -0.60 -24.04
N GLU A 220 13.51 0.40 -24.71
CA GLU A 220 14.93 0.74 -24.72
C GLU A 220 15.40 1.29 -23.35
N ALA A 221 15.32 0.44 -22.32
CA ALA A 221 15.68 0.79 -20.95
C ALA A 221 16.46 -0.30 -20.23
N VAL A 222 17.37 0.09 -19.35
CA VAL A 222 18.10 -0.83 -18.47
C VAL A 222 17.13 -1.43 -17.45
N ARG A 223 17.10 -2.74 -17.33
CA ARG A 223 16.26 -3.46 -16.37
C ARG A 223 17.02 -3.67 -15.06
N ILE A 224 16.42 -3.34 -13.93
CA ILE A 224 16.97 -3.57 -12.60
C ILE A 224 16.08 -4.59 -11.89
N MET A 225 16.62 -5.78 -11.58
CA MET A 225 15.83 -6.85 -10.99
C MET A 225 16.62 -7.73 -10.03
N SER A 226 15.93 -8.63 -9.30
CA SER A 226 16.61 -9.62 -8.47
C SER A 226 17.20 -10.75 -9.32
N ILE A 227 18.31 -11.35 -8.82
CA ILE A 227 18.89 -12.57 -9.40
C ILE A 227 17.83 -13.69 -9.53
N HIS A 228 16.91 -13.81 -8.58
CA HIS A 228 15.84 -14.79 -8.64
C HIS A 228 14.85 -14.54 -9.79
N LYS A 229 14.57 -13.27 -10.08
CA LYS A 229 13.64 -12.88 -11.17
C LYS A 229 14.27 -13.06 -12.55
N SER A 230 15.58 -13.00 -12.65
CA SER A 230 16.30 -13.23 -13.92
C SER A 230 16.40 -14.70 -14.32
N LYS A 231 15.96 -15.64 -13.47
CA LYS A 231 16.00 -17.06 -13.80
C LYS A 231 15.14 -17.35 -15.03
N GLY A 232 15.78 -17.91 -16.06
CA GLY A 232 15.13 -18.21 -17.35
C GLY A 232 15.13 -17.06 -18.35
N LEU A 233 15.70 -15.89 -17.99
CA LEU A 233 15.89 -14.76 -18.89
C LEU A 233 17.36 -14.69 -19.33
N GLU A 234 17.60 -14.23 -20.55
CA GLU A 234 18.93 -14.04 -21.13
C GLU A 234 19.16 -12.57 -21.43
N PHE A 235 20.31 -12.05 -21.02
CA PHE A 235 20.71 -10.68 -21.27
C PHE A 235 22.13 -10.62 -21.80
N PRO A 236 22.39 -9.89 -22.91
CA PRO A 236 23.73 -9.73 -23.46
C PRO A 236 24.71 -9.08 -22.49
N ILE A 237 24.24 -8.14 -21.65
CA ILE A 237 25.08 -7.39 -20.70
C ILE A 237 24.44 -7.46 -19.31
N CYS A 238 25.15 -8.08 -18.37
CA CYS A 238 24.71 -8.23 -17.00
C CYS A 238 25.64 -7.49 -16.03
N PHE A 239 25.11 -6.62 -15.21
CA PHE A 239 25.79 -5.98 -14.08
C PHE A 239 25.29 -6.62 -12.78
N VAL A 240 26.18 -7.17 -11.98
CA VAL A 240 25.83 -7.68 -10.66
C VAL A 240 26.22 -6.64 -9.61
N ALA A 241 25.22 -6.04 -8.97
CA ALA A 241 25.43 -4.95 -8.02
C ALA A 241 25.17 -5.40 -6.57
N GLY A 242 25.70 -4.61 -5.62
CA GLY A 242 25.49 -4.87 -4.18
C GLY A 242 26.27 -6.06 -3.62
N LEU A 243 27.32 -6.54 -4.29
CA LEU A 243 28.13 -7.69 -3.85
C LEU A 243 28.85 -7.46 -2.50
N GLY A 244 29.07 -6.20 -2.10
CA GLY A 244 29.64 -5.84 -0.81
C GLY A 244 28.68 -5.93 0.38
N LYS A 245 27.39 -6.16 0.16
CA LYS A 245 26.42 -6.31 1.24
C LYS A 245 26.64 -7.62 2.00
N ARG A 246 26.68 -7.52 3.35
CA ARG A 246 26.79 -8.70 4.20
C ARG A 246 25.55 -9.59 4.04
N PHE A 247 25.78 -10.91 4.16
CA PHE A 247 24.66 -11.86 4.22
C PHE A 247 23.84 -11.62 5.49
N ASN A 248 22.52 -11.70 5.35
CA ASN A 248 21.64 -11.68 6.50
C ASN A 248 21.80 -13.01 7.26
N MET A 249 22.31 -12.91 8.49
CA MET A 249 22.52 -14.07 9.37
C MET A 249 21.40 -14.21 10.42
N SER A 250 20.29 -13.46 10.28
CA SER A 250 19.19 -13.46 11.25
C SER A 250 18.62 -14.86 11.51
N ASP A 251 18.57 -15.69 10.47
CA ASP A 251 18.06 -17.06 10.58
C ASP A 251 18.90 -17.94 11.50
N SER A 252 20.22 -17.66 11.61
CA SER A 252 21.11 -18.38 12.52
C SER A 252 20.87 -18.02 14.00
N TYR A 253 20.20 -16.90 14.27
CA TYR A 253 19.82 -16.47 15.62
C TYR A 253 18.39 -16.85 15.99
N GLY A 254 17.67 -17.51 15.09
CA GLY A 254 16.32 -18.01 15.33
C GLY A 254 16.29 -19.02 16.49
N LYS A 255 15.16 -19.14 17.18
CA LYS A 255 14.98 -20.16 18.25
C LYS A 255 15.09 -21.58 17.71
N ILE A 256 14.76 -21.77 16.45
CA ILE A 256 14.85 -23.03 15.71
C ILE A 256 15.71 -22.77 14.48
N VAL A 257 16.74 -23.58 14.30
CA VAL A 257 17.62 -23.55 13.13
C VAL A 257 17.50 -24.89 12.40
N VAL A 258 17.32 -24.85 11.09
CA VAL A 258 17.20 -26.05 10.26
C VAL A 258 18.45 -26.17 9.39
N HIS A 259 19.18 -27.28 9.52
CA HIS A 259 20.34 -27.58 8.69
C HIS A 259 20.07 -28.81 7.82
N PRO A 260 20.34 -28.79 6.51
CA PRO A 260 20.01 -29.90 5.61
C PRO A 260 20.61 -31.24 5.98
N GLN A 261 21.81 -31.25 6.58
CA GLN A 261 22.52 -32.46 6.94
C GLN A 261 22.39 -32.82 8.43
N PHE A 262 22.30 -31.82 9.32
CA PHE A 262 22.29 -32.03 10.77
C PHE A 262 20.87 -31.97 11.38
N GLY A 263 19.85 -31.66 10.57
CA GLY A 263 18.47 -31.63 11.04
C GLY A 263 18.10 -30.33 11.74
N ILE A 264 17.26 -30.42 12.78
CA ILE A 264 16.70 -29.27 13.49
C ILE A 264 17.50 -29.02 14.77
N GLY A 265 18.04 -27.80 14.87
CA GLY A 265 18.70 -27.30 16.09
C GLY A 265 17.76 -26.41 16.89
N VAL A 266 17.61 -26.69 18.17
CA VAL A 266 16.82 -25.89 19.12
C VAL A 266 17.69 -25.51 20.31
N GLU A 267 17.30 -24.51 21.04
CA GLU A 267 17.88 -24.20 22.34
C GLU A 267 17.34 -25.16 23.38
N GLU A 268 18.25 -25.80 24.13
CA GLU A 268 17.89 -26.66 25.23
C GLU A 268 17.78 -25.84 26.52
N TYR A 269 16.71 -26.06 27.26
CA TYR A 269 16.45 -25.35 28.49
C TYR A 269 16.34 -26.32 29.66
N ASP A 270 17.38 -26.33 30.54
CA ASP A 270 17.33 -27.06 31.81
C ASP A 270 16.47 -26.25 32.80
N THR A 271 15.24 -26.71 33.01
CA THR A 271 14.29 -26.05 33.90
C THR A 271 14.67 -26.14 35.37
N LYS A 272 15.47 -27.15 35.77
CA LYS A 272 15.93 -27.33 37.15
C LYS A 272 17.04 -26.37 37.49
N ARG A 273 18.01 -26.22 36.58
CA ARG A 273 19.18 -25.35 36.75
C ARG A 273 18.98 -23.95 36.21
N ARG A 274 17.90 -23.71 35.50
CA ARG A 274 17.60 -22.47 34.78
C ARG A 274 18.71 -22.04 33.82
N ILE A 275 19.37 -23.02 33.20
CA ILE A 275 20.45 -22.82 32.24
C ILE A 275 19.92 -23.05 30.85
N LYS A 276 20.29 -22.15 29.93
CA LYS A 276 20.02 -22.24 28.52
C LYS A 276 21.30 -22.59 27.78
N SER A 277 21.28 -23.67 27.02
CA SER A 277 22.40 -24.14 26.22
C SER A 277 22.02 -24.20 24.74
N GLN A 278 23.01 -23.99 23.89
CA GLN A 278 22.83 -24.17 22.45
C GLN A 278 23.05 -25.64 22.09
N SER A 279 22.23 -26.17 21.19
CA SER A 279 22.49 -27.51 20.63
C SER A 279 23.67 -27.45 19.65
N PHE A 280 24.24 -28.61 19.32
CA PHE A 280 25.34 -28.71 18.35
C PHE A 280 25.00 -28.14 16.97
N VAL A 281 23.73 -28.16 16.59
CA VAL A 281 23.26 -27.65 15.29
C VAL A 281 23.00 -26.15 15.32
N LYS A 282 22.89 -25.55 16.48
CA LYS A 282 22.68 -24.12 16.70
C LYS A 282 23.94 -23.45 17.26
#